data_b07dab6e042075cb5c5e2611a5f9384f
#
_entry.id   b07dab6e042075cb5c5e2611a5f9384f
#
_cell.length_a   1.000
_cell.length_b   1.000
_cell.length_c   1.000
_cell.angle_alpha   90.00
_cell.angle_beta   90.00
_cell.angle_gamma   90.00
#
_symmetry.space_group_name_H-M   'P 1'
#
loop_
_entity.id
_entity.type
_entity.pdbx_description
1 polymer ?
#
loop_
_entity_poly.entity_id
_entity_poly.type
_entity_poly.pdbx_seq_one_letter_code
_entity_poly.pdbx_strand_id
1 'polypeptide(L)'
;MKPSRVAVVALPADNGRLVHRLAQAFTDVTPMIEVINERQLLLPMRGPTRYFGGEAAVVASLHEIAQREGVGSLSVGVGAS
;
A
#
# COMPACT_ATOMS: atom_id res chain seq x y z
N MET A 1 -9.60 -18.50 -14.05
CA MET A 1 -9.17 -17.93 -12.78
C MET A 1 -9.19 -16.41 -12.88
N LYS A 2 -9.81 -15.75 -11.92
CA LYS A 2 -9.83 -14.29 -11.92
C LYS A 2 -8.45 -13.75 -11.54
N PRO A 3 -7.94 -12.72 -12.23
CA PRO A 3 -6.69 -12.11 -11.82
C PRO A 3 -6.85 -11.44 -10.45
N SER A 4 -5.82 -11.50 -9.67
CA SER A 4 -5.80 -10.84 -8.36
C SER A 4 -5.63 -9.34 -8.54
N ARG A 5 -6.32 -8.55 -7.71
CA ARG A 5 -6.12 -7.11 -7.66
C ARG A 5 -5.02 -6.80 -6.66
N VAL A 6 -4.11 -5.93 -7.04
CA VAL A 6 -3.01 -5.50 -6.17
C VAL A 6 -2.91 -3.98 -6.17
N ALA A 7 -2.37 -3.45 -5.11
CA ALA A 7 -2.02 -2.03 -5.03
C ALA A 7 -0.50 -1.92 -5.03
N VAL A 8 0.01 -0.98 -5.81
CA VAL A 8 1.42 -0.62 -5.79
C VAL A 8 1.51 0.78 -5.20
N VAL A 9 2.23 0.91 -4.10
CA VAL A 9 2.46 2.18 -3.43
C VAL A 9 3.86 2.63 -3.80
N ALA A 10 4.00 3.85 -4.31
CA ALA A 10 5.27 4.40 -4.73
C ALA A 10 5.57 5.71 -4.02
N LEU A 11 6.77 5.82 -3.48
CA LEU A 11 7.30 7.07 -2.94
C LEU A 11 7.82 7.94 -4.08
N PRO A 12 7.91 9.27 -3.88
CA PRO A 12 8.45 10.16 -4.92
C PRO A 12 9.95 9.97 -5.19
N ALA A 13 10.67 9.37 -4.24
CA ALA A 13 12.11 9.12 -4.38
C ALA A 13 12.49 7.88 -3.57
N ASP A 14 13.64 7.30 -3.90
CA ASP A 14 14.16 6.15 -3.17
C ASP A 14 14.40 6.51 -1.71
N ASN A 15 13.90 5.67 -0.81
CA ASN A 15 14.11 5.81 0.62
C ASN A 15 13.80 4.46 1.28
N GLY A 16 14.80 3.59 1.31
CA GLY A 16 14.62 2.23 1.83
C GLY A 16 14.16 2.19 3.28
N ARG A 17 14.67 3.09 4.12
CA ARG A 17 14.25 3.16 5.51
C ARG A 17 12.76 3.49 5.63
N LEU A 18 12.31 4.47 4.87
CA LEU A 18 10.92 4.89 4.89
C LEU A 18 10.01 3.81 4.31
N VAL A 19 10.43 3.12 3.24
CA VAL A 19 9.67 2.01 2.65
C VAL A 19 9.43 0.92 3.70
N HIS A 20 10.45 0.55 4.45
CA HIS A 20 10.30 -0.48 5.49
C HIS A 20 9.40 -0.01 6.62
N ARG A 21 9.50 1.26 7.00
CA ARG A 21 8.62 1.82 8.03
C ARG A 21 7.16 1.82 7.58
N LEU A 22 6.91 2.19 6.31
CA LEU A 22 5.57 2.14 5.75
C LEU A 22 5.04 0.72 5.67
N ALA A 23 5.89 -0.24 5.30
CA ALA A 23 5.49 -1.64 5.25
C ALA A 23 4.96 -2.10 6.61
N GLN A 24 5.64 -1.72 7.69
CA GLN A 24 5.19 -2.05 9.03
C GLN A 24 3.89 -1.33 9.39
N ALA A 25 3.78 -0.07 9.05
CA ALA A 25 2.57 0.71 9.33
C ALA A 25 1.36 0.17 8.56
N PHE A 26 1.56 -0.27 7.32
CA PHE A 26 0.49 -0.81 6.48
C PHE A 26 0.01 -2.20 6.93
N THR A 27 0.66 -2.83 7.90
CA THR A 27 0.17 -4.10 8.45
C THR A 27 -1.19 -3.96 9.11
N ASP A 28 -1.60 -2.73 9.46
CA ASP A 28 -2.96 -2.46 9.92
C ASP A 28 -4.00 -2.71 8.81
N VAL A 29 -3.57 -2.65 7.56
CA VAL A 29 -4.45 -2.90 6.40
C VAL A 29 -4.37 -4.38 6.00
N THR A 30 -3.17 -4.90 5.89
CA THR A 30 -2.94 -6.32 5.56
C THR A 30 -1.54 -6.73 6.00
N PRO A 31 -1.36 -7.96 6.50
CA PRO A 31 -0.03 -8.48 6.79
C PRO A 31 0.74 -8.89 5.53
N MET A 32 0.06 -8.97 4.39
CA MET A 32 0.62 -9.47 3.13
C MET A 32 1.20 -8.33 2.30
N ILE A 33 2.33 -7.78 2.77
CA ILE A 33 2.98 -6.66 2.10
C ILE A 33 4.35 -7.10 1.58
N GLU A 34 4.64 -6.77 0.32
CA GLU A 34 5.92 -7.06 -0.29
C GLU A 34 6.65 -5.76 -0.59
N VAL A 35 7.88 -5.66 -0.13
CA VAL A 35 8.76 -4.55 -0.48
C VAL A 35 9.40 -4.89 -1.82
N ILE A 36 9.10 -4.11 -2.86
CA ILE A 36 9.61 -4.35 -4.21
C ILE A 36 11.03 -3.79 -4.34
N ASN A 37 11.22 -2.55 -3.90
CA ASN A 37 12.51 -1.87 -3.95
C ASN A 37 12.52 -0.72 -2.93
N GLU A 38 13.49 0.16 -3.02
CA GLU A 38 13.66 1.26 -2.06
C GLU A 38 12.59 2.34 -2.16
N ARG A 39 11.60 2.17 -3.04
CA ARG A 39 10.60 3.18 -3.32
C ARG A 39 9.21 2.61 -3.46
N GLN A 40 9.06 1.30 -3.61
CA GLN A 40 7.77 0.69 -3.96
C GLN A 40 7.41 -0.47 -3.03
N LEU A 41 6.12 -0.52 -2.72
CA LEU A 41 5.50 -1.61 -1.96
C LEU A 41 4.35 -2.18 -2.78
N LEU A 42 4.10 -3.47 -2.62
CA LEU A 42 2.98 -4.14 -3.26
C LEU A 42 2.17 -4.86 -2.19
N LEU A 43 0.85 -4.74 -2.28
CA LEU A 43 -0.03 -5.45 -1.37
C LEU A 43 -1.30 -5.91 -2.09
N PRO A 44 -1.86 -7.05 -1.65
CA PRO A 44 -3.11 -7.55 -2.25
C PRO A 44 -4.29 -6.71 -1.81
N MET A 45 -5.24 -6.53 -2.72
CA MET A 45 -6.47 -5.79 -2.43
C MET A 45 -7.62 -6.69 -1.97
N ARG A 46 -7.53 -7.98 -2.24
CA ARG A 46 -8.64 -8.91 -2.05
C ARG A 46 -9.17 -8.96 -0.62
N GLY A 47 -8.30 -9.18 0.36
CA GLY A 47 -8.69 -9.20 1.77
C GLY A 47 -9.09 -7.83 2.28
N PRO A 48 -8.21 -6.81 2.10
CA PRO A 48 -8.50 -5.47 2.56
C PRO A 48 -9.78 -4.86 2.01
N THR A 49 -10.12 -5.08 0.73
CA THR A 49 -11.35 -4.51 0.16
C THR A 49 -12.60 -5.04 0.85
N ARG A 50 -12.60 -6.31 1.26
CA ARG A 50 -13.73 -6.87 1.99
C ARG A 50 -13.86 -6.25 3.38
N TYR A 51 -12.73 -6.01 4.03
CA TYR A 51 -12.71 -5.47 5.38
C TYR A 51 -13.03 -3.98 5.42
N PHE A 52 -12.50 -3.21 4.49
CA PHE A 52 -12.65 -1.76 4.48
C PHE A 52 -13.83 -1.26 3.65
N GLY A 53 -14.46 -2.12 2.87
CA GLY A 53 -15.65 -1.76 2.11
C GLY A 53 -15.38 -1.30 0.69
N GLY A 54 -14.23 -1.63 0.11
CA GLY A 54 -13.92 -1.35 -1.27
C GLY A 54 -12.52 -0.81 -1.50
N GLU A 55 -12.11 -0.73 -2.76
CA GLU A 55 -10.76 -0.30 -3.12
C GLU A 55 -10.50 1.16 -2.74
N ALA A 56 -11.47 2.04 -2.97
CA ALA A 56 -11.31 3.46 -2.62
C ALA A 56 -11.06 3.65 -1.12
N ALA A 57 -11.74 2.87 -0.28
CA ALA A 57 -11.55 2.93 1.16
C ALA A 57 -10.15 2.44 1.56
N VAL A 58 -9.66 1.39 0.91
CA VAL A 58 -8.30 0.89 1.16
C VAL A 58 -7.27 1.94 0.76
N VAL A 59 -7.41 2.52 -0.41
CA VAL A 59 -6.48 3.55 -0.89
C VAL A 59 -6.47 4.74 0.06
N ALA A 60 -7.64 5.18 0.51
CA ALA A 60 -7.74 6.29 1.48
C ALA A 60 -7.02 5.94 2.79
N SER A 61 -7.16 4.70 3.26
CA SER A 61 -6.48 4.24 4.47
C SER A 61 -4.97 4.24 4.31
N LEU A 62 -4.47 3.83 3.15
CA LEU A 62 -3.03 3.84 2.88
C LEU A 62 -2.47 5.27 2.91
N HIS A 63 -3.17 6.21 2.29
CA HIS A 63 -2.77 7.63 2.33
C HIS A 63 -2.78 8.19 3.75
N GLU A 64 -3.82 7.87 4.51
CA GLU A 64 -3.95 8.32 5.89
C GLU A 64 -2.82 7.80 6.77
N ILE A 65 -2.51 6.51 6.66
CA ILE A 65 -1.41 5.90 7.41
C ILE A 65 -0.08 6.53 7.01
N ALA A 66 0.13 6.76 5.70
CA ALA A 66 1.35 7.39 5.22
C ALA A 66 1.51 8.80 5.78
N GLN A 67 0.42 9.57 5.85
CA GLN A 67 0.47 10.91 6.43
C GLN A 67 0.89 10.87 7.90
N ARG A 68 0.40 9.90 8.66
CA ARG A 68 0.81 9.74 10.06
C ARG A 68 2.30 9.43 10.18
N GLU A 69 2.87 8.78 9.16
CA GLU A 69 4.30 8.48 9.11
C GLU A 69 5.13 9.61 8.51
N GLY A 70 4.51 10.76 8.24
CA GLY A 70 5.20 11.92 7.71
C GLY A 70 5.34 11.93 6.20
N VAL A 71 4.59 11.08 5.50
CA VAL A 71 4.66 10.99 4.03
C VAL A 71 3.39 11.57 3.44
N GLY A 72 3.46 12.82 3.01
CA GLY A 72 2.30 13.49 2.40
C GLY A 72 2.18 13.27 0.90
N SER A 73 3.22 12.76 0.27
CA SER A 73 3.27 12.63 -1.18
C SER A 73 3.66 11.22 -1.58
N LEU A 74 2.68 10.40 -1.92
CA LEU A 74 2.90 9.07 -2.45
C LEU A 74 1.84 8.76 -3.50
N SER A 75 2.14 7.79 -4.36
CA SER A 75 1.21 7.34 -5.40
C SER A 75 0.72 5.94 -5.07
N VAL A 76 -0.57 5.69 -5.29
CA VAL A 76 -1.14 4.36 -5.14
C VAL A 76 -1.84 4.00 -6.44
N GLY A 77 -1.34 2.97 -7.11
CA GLY A 77 -1.97 2.42 -8.31
C GLY A 77 -2.59 1.07 -7.99
N VAL A 78 -3.80 0.83 -8.48
CA VAL A 78 -4.49 -0.43 -8.29
C VAL A 78 -4.74 -1.06 -9.64
N GLY A 79 -4.44 -2.36 -9.75
CA GLY A 79 -4.64 -3.08 -10.99
C GLY A 79 -4.58 -4.58 -10.80
N ALA A 80 -4.72 -5.31 -11.90
CA ALA A 80 -4.60 -6.76 -11.90
C ALA A 80 -3.12 -7.13 -11.91
N SER A 81 -2.79 -8.19 -11.18
CA SER A 81 -1.43 -8.72 -11.19
C SER A 81 -1.28 -9.84 -12.21
#